data_98405fc1189cc5ffa9dfb1e3583ca1bd
#
_entry.id   98405fc1189cc5ffa9dfb1e3583ca1bd
#
_cell.length_a   1.000
_cell.length_b   1.000
_cell.length_c   1.000
_cell.angle_alpha   90.00
_cell.angle_beta   90.00
_cell.angle_gamma   90.00
#
_symmetry.space_group_name_H-M   'P 1'
#
loop_
_entity.id
_entity.type
_entity.pdbx_description
1 polymer ?
#
loop_
_entity_poly.entity_id
_entity_poly.type
_entity_poly.pdbx_seq_one_letter_code
_entity_poly.pdbx_strand_id
1 'polypeptide(L)'
;MASKDVWLSIQPLLNDEDAFPFTGENQRKWIEATDGTERVYKLAKKHNVKIAFGTDLLFDPTLGPKQGKFLAKLKRWFTPYEVLGIATSTNAELLGLSGPRNPYKDGALGVVAEGAYADLILVDGNPLQNIDLVADPGKNFIVIMKDGKIYKNTVN
;
A
#
# COMPACT_ATOMS: atom_id res chain seq x y z
N MET A 1 -15.63 -2.03 -14.64
CA MET A 1 -15.00 -2.65 -13.47
C MET A 1 -15.96 -2.61 -12.29
N ALA A 2 -16.35 -1.46 -11.75
CA ALA A 2 -17.20 -1.38 -10.57
C ALA A 2 -18.49 -2.21 -10.65
N SER A 3 -19.27 -2.12 -11.74
CA SER A 3 -20.50 -2.88 -11.94
C SER A 3 -20.34 -4.42 -12.02
N LYS A 4 -19.12 -4.91 -12.10
CA LYS A 4 -18.78 -6.34 -12.16
C LYS A 4 -17.85 -6.78 -11.05
N ASP A 5 -17.68 -5.95 -10.03
CA ASP A 5 -16.79 -6.16 -8.89
C ASP A 5 -15.33 -6.55 -9.30
N VAL A 6 -14.86 -5.95 -10.39
CA VAL A 6 -13.48 -6.14 -10.87
C VAL A 6 -12.58 -5.12 -10.19
N TRP A 7 -11.55 -5.62 -9.52
CA TRP A 7 -10.57 -4.83 -8.79
C TRP A 7 -9.51 -4.22 -9.70
N LEU A 8 -8.99 -3.07 -9.29
CA LEU A 8 -7.82 -2.46 -9.88
C LEU A 8 -6.63 -2.68 -8.96
N SER A 9 -5.63 -3.43 -9.43
CA SER A 9 -4.32 -3.53 -8.77
C SER A 9 -3.30 -2.84 -9.67
N ILE A 10 -2.96 -1.60 -9.32
CA ILE A 10 -1.96 -0.79 -10.02
C ILE A 10 -0.97 -0.25 -9.01
N GLN A 11 0.31 -0.34 -9.36
CA GLN A 11 1.38 0.20 -8.55
C GLN A 11 1.43 1.72 -8.72
N PRO A 12 1.71 2.50 -7.66
CA PRO A 12 1.85 3.96 -7.73
C PRO A 12 3.22 4.36 -8.31
N LEU A 13 3.57 3.75 -9.44
CA LEU A 13 4.80 4.04 -10.15
C LEU A 13 4.60 5.27 -11.02
N LEU A 14 5.52 6.21 -10.90
CA LEU A 14 5.52 7.48 -11.63
C LEU A 14 6.92 7.71 -12.21
N ASN A 15 6.98 8.60 -13.20
CA ASN A 15 8.26 9.10 -13.69
C ASN A 15 8.70 10.28 -12.81
N ASP A 16 9.18 9.99 -11.61
CA ASP A 16 9.62 10.94 -10.58
C ASP A 16 10.96 10.51 -9.97
N GLU A 17 11.36 11.12 -8.84
CA GLU A 17 12.63 10.84 -8.16
C GLU A 17 12.80 9.41 -7.65
N ASP A 18 11.70 8.68 -7.53
CA ASP A 18 11.71 7.26 -7.13
C ASP A 18 11.60 6.32 -8.36
N ALA A 19 11.65 6.85 -9.58
CA ALA A 19 11.66 6.04 -10.79
C ALA A 19 12.92 5.18 -10.86
N PHE A 20 12.80 4.02 -11.49
CA PHE A 20 13.98 3.23 -11.79
C PHE A 20 14.96 4.01 -12.68
N PRO A 21 16.26 3.91 -12.47
CA PRO A 21 17.26 4.65 -13.23
C PRO A 21 17.48 4.05 -14.64
N PHE A 22 16.39 3.86 -15.37
CA PHE A 22 16.43 3.38 -16.74
C PHE A 22 17.02 4.41 -17.70
N THR A 23 17.68 3.94 -18.74
CA THR A 23 18.24 4.74 -19.84
C THR A 23 17.79 4.19 -21.19
N GLY A 24 17.89 5.03 -22.24
CA GLY A 24 17.60 4.62 -23.61
C GLY A 24 16.18 4.09 -23.80
N GLU A 25 16.04 2.94 -24.44
CA GLU A 25 14.74 2.34 -24.76
C GLU A 25 13.94 1.94 -23.51
N ASN A 26 14.61 1.46 -22.45
CA ASN A 26 13.94 1.10 -21.20
C ASN A 26 13.35 2.33 -20.48
N GLN A 27 14.03 3.48 -20.55
CA GLN A 27 13.49 4.73 -20.04
C GLN A 27 12.23 5.15 -20.81
N ARG A 28 12.25 5.05 -22.14
CA ARG A 28 11.08 5.35 -22.97
C ARG A 28 9.89 4.46 -22.59
N LYS A 29 10.11 3.15 -22.49
CA LYS A 29 9.07 2.19 -22.06
C LYS A 29 8.53 2.48 -20.67
N TRP A 30 9.41 2.86 -19.72
CA TRP A 30 9.01 3.27 -18.39
C TRP A 30 8.07 4.47 -18.40
N ILE A 31 8.44 5.52 -19.13
CA ILE A 31 7.63 6.73 -19.29
C ILE A 31 6.26 6.38 -19.89
N GLU A 32 6.23 5.61 -20.97
CA GLU A 32 4.97 5.15 -21.60
C GLU A 32 4.10 4.34 -20.62
N ALA A 33 4.69 3.46 -19.82
CA ALA A 33 3.96 2.65 -18.85
C ALA A 33 3.39 3.47 -17.69
N THR A 34 4.11 4.51 -17.25
CA THR A 34 3.73 5.31 -16.08
C THR A 34 2.88 6.53 -16.42
N ASP A 35 2.85 6.96 -17.68
CA ASP A 35 2.10 8.16 -18.14
C ASP A 35 0.60 8.08 -17.82
N GLY A 36 0.02 6.87 -17.88
CA GLY A 36 -1.39 6.63 -17.60
C GLY A 36 -1.77 6.55 -16.12
N THR A 37 -0.80 6.42 -15.22
CA THR A 37 -1.03 6.09 -13.80
C THR A 37 -1.96 7.09 -13.11
N GLU A 38 -1.70 8.37 -13.28
CA GLU A 38 -2.52 9.42 -12.67
C GLU A 38 -3.97 9.39 -13.17
N ARG A 39 -4.15 9.20 -14.49
CA ARG A 39 -5.48 9.12 -15.09
C ARG A 39 -6.24 7.90 -14.59
N VAL A 40 -5.57 6.76 -14.45
CA VAL A 40 -6.20 5.52 -13.98
C VAL A 40 -6.68 5.65 -12.54
N TYR A 41 -5.89 6.21 -11.62
CA TYR A 41 -6.33 6.46 -10.24
C TYR A 41 -7.52 7.43 -10.17
N LYS A 42 -7.49 8.53 -10.94
CA LYS A 42 -8.61 9.48 -11.02
C LYS A 42 -9.89 8.81 -11.53
N LEU A 43 -9.79 7.97 -12.55
CA LEU A 43 -10.93 7.22 -13.09
C LEU A 43 -11.45 6.18 -12.09
N ALA A 44 -10.57 5.45 -11.44
CA ALA A 44 -10.93 4.47 -10.42
C ALA A 44 -11.72 5.13 -9.27
N LYS A 45 -11.23 6.26 -8.77
CA LYS A 45 -11.93 7.04 -7.74
C LYS A 45 -13.28 7.55 -8.24
N LYS A 46 -13.33 8.15 -9.44
CA LYS A 46 -14.57 8.66 -10.04
C LYS A 46 -15.66 7.60 -10.18
N HIS A 47 -15.27 6.36 -10.46
CA HIS A 47 -16.19 5.25 -10.71
C HIS A 47 -16.32 4.27 -9.55
N ASN A 48 -15.79 4.61 -8.37
CA ASN A 48 -15.81 3.77 -7.17
C ASN A 48 -15.31 2.34 -7.44
N VAL A 49 -14.23 2.21 -8.22
CA VAL A 49 -13.57 0.93 -8.46
C VAL A 49 -12.76 0.57 -7.22
N LYS A 50 -12.92 -0.65 -6.70
CA LYS A 50 -12.09 -1.15 -5.61
C LYS A 50 -10.63 -1.21 -6.04
N ILE A 51 -9.75 -0.68 -5.21
CA ILE A 51 -8.31 -0.58 -5.47
C ILE A 51 -7.56 -1.44 -4.46
N ALA A 52 -6.64 -2.24 -4.96
CA ALA A 52 -5.65 -2.93 -4.15
C ALA A 52 -4.32 -2.20 -4.22
N PHE A 53 -3.63 -2.07 -3.10
CA PHE A 53 -2.27 -1.55 -3.03
C PHE A 53 -1.26 -2.68 -3.13
N GLY A 54 -0.28 -2.50 -3.99
CA GLY A 54 0.94 -3.29 -4.09
C GLY A 54 2.04 -2.44 -4.70
N THR A 55 3.30 -2.81 -4.49
CA THR A 55 4.45 -2.03 -4.96
C THR A 55 5.21 -2.67 -6.10
N ASP A 56 5.17 -4.01 -6.21
CA ASP A 56 5.89 -4.80 -7.22
C ASP A 56 7.41 -4.50 -7.29
N LEU A 57 8.02 -4.22 -6.14
CA LEU A 57 9.43 -3.85 -6.02
C LEU A 57 10.33 -5.08 -5.86
N LEU A 58 10.12 -6.13 -6.65
CA LEU A 58 10.77 -7.42 -6.46
C LEU A 58 12.21 -7.49 -7.00
N PHE A 59 12.56 -6.63 -7.97
CA PHE A 59 13.79 -6.77 -8.73
C PHE A 59 14.92 -5.84 -8.26
N ASP A 60 14.65 -4.95 -7.32
CA ASP A 60 15.63 -4.03 -6.77
C ASP A 60 15.59 -4.04 -5.24
N PRO A 61 16.56 -4.66 -4.57
CA PRO A 61 16.59 -4.73 -3.11
C PRO A 61 16.74 -3.35 -2.44
N THR A 62 17.21 -2.34 -3.17
CA THR A 62 17.33 -0.97 -2.63
C THR A 62 15.98 -0.26 -2.53
N LEU A 63 14.97 -0.75 -3.25
CA LEU A 63 13.61 -0.22 -3.22
C LEU A 63 12.73 -0.89 -2.15
N GLY A 64 13.09 -2.08 -1.68
CA GLY A 64 12.35 -2.79 -0.63
C GLY A 64 12.03 -1.92 0.60
N PRO A 65 12.99 -1.16 1.16
CA PRO A 65 12.75 -0.25 2.28
C PRO A 65 11.83 0.93 1.94
N LYS A 66 11.60 1.22 0.66
CA LYS A 66 10.78 2.36 0.19
C LYS A 66 9.29 2.06 0.05
N GLN A 67 8.81 0.87 0.42
CA GLN A 67 7.40 0.50 0.27
C GLN A 67 6.45 1.51 0.91
N GLY A 68 6.80 2.04 2.09
CA GLY A 68 6.03 3.10 2.75
C GLY A 68 5.96 4.40 1.93
N LYS A 69 7.03 4.75 1.22
CA LYS A 69 7.03 5.90 0.30
C LYS A 69 6.04 5.71 -0.84
N PHE A 70 6.01 4.51 -1.44
CA PHE A 70 5.05 4.21 -2.51
C PHE A 70 3.61 4.25 -2.00
N LEU A 71 3.36 3.78 -0.79
CA LEU A 71 2.04 3.94 -0.17
C LEU A 71 1.68 5.42 0.01
N ALA A 72 2.58 6.22 0.55
CA ALA A 72 2.35 7.65 0.77
C ALA A 72 2.11 8.44 -0.52
N LYS A 73 2.62 7.98 -1.69
CA LYS A 73 2.34 8.60 -3.01
C LYS A 73 0.85 8.61 -3.35
N LEU A 74 0.08 7.67 -2.81
CA LEU A 74 -1.37 7.63 -3.04
C LEU A 74 -2.11 8.88 -2.55
N LYS A 75 -1.50 9.70 -1.66
CA LYS A 75 -2.03 11.00 -1.24
C LYS A 75 -2.29 11.97 -2.40
N ARG A 76 -1.71 11.73 -3.56
CA ARG A 76 -1.98 12.51 -4.78
C ARG A 76 -3.44 12.41 -5.23
N TRP A 77 -4.11 11.31 -4.88
CA TRP A 77 -5.46 10.98 -5.36
C TRP A 77 -6.45 10.70 -4.23
N PHE A 78 -5.95 10.32 -3.05
CA PHE A 78 -6.74 9.83 -1.93
C PHE A 78 -6.40 10.58 -0.65
N THR A 79 -7.38 10.69 0.25
CA THR A 79 -7.15 11.17 1.61
C THR A 79 -6.31 10.16 2.40
N PRO A 80 -5.62 10.57 3.48
CA PRO A 80 -4.88 9.65 4.33
C PRO A 80 -5.71 8.47 4.84
N TYR A 81 -6.98 8.71 5.18
CA TYR A 81 -7.92 7.67 5.58
C TYR A 81 -8.14 6.63 4.47
N GLU A 82 -8.41 7.09 3.24
CA GLU A 82 -8.57 6.21 2.08
C GLU A 82 -7.29 5.42 1.80
N VAL A 83 -6.11 6.06 1.88
CA VAL A 83 -4.81 5.39 1.67
C VAL A 83 -4.58 4.26 2.67
N LEU A 84 -4.81 4.52 3.95
CA LEU A 84 -4.68 3.49 4.99
C LEU A 84 -5.70 2.37 4.79
N GLY A 85 -6.96 2.70 4.47
CA GLY A 85 -7.98 1.71 4.16
C GLY A 85 -7.61 0.80 2.99
N ILE A 86 -7.08 1.38 1.90
CA ILE A 86 -6.61 0.61 0.72
C ILE A 86 -5.52 -0.38 1.13
N ALA A 87 -4.54 0.04 1.93
CA ALA A 87 -3.42 -0.80 2.33
C ALA A 87 -3.76 -1.85 3.41
N THR A 88 -4.87 -1.69 4.10
CA THR A 88 -5.27 -2.57 5.23
C THR A 88 -6.56 -3.33 4.93
N SER A 89 -7.71 -2.82 5.32
CA SER A 89 -8.99 -3.53 5.22
C SER A 89 -9.41 -3.86 3.79
N THR A 90 -9.14 -2.97 2.83
CA THR A 90 -9.47 -3.23 1.41
C THR A 90 -8.57 -4.32 0.83
N ASN A 91 -7.26 -4.29 1.10
CA ASN A 91 -6.37 -5.38 0.70
C ASN A 91 -6.74 -6.72 1.37
N ALA A 92 -7.18 -6.69 2.63
CA ALA A 92 -7.66 -7.89 3.33
C ALA A 92 -8.91 -8.49 2.64
N GLU A 93 -9.84 -7.65 2.20
CA GLU A 93 -11.00 -8.07 1.40
C GLU A 93 -10.57 -8.78 0.10
N LEU A 94 -9.59 -8.21 -0.62
CA LEU A 94 -9.05 -8.84 -1.83
C LEU A 94 -8.42 -10.20 -1.54
N LEU A 95 -7.62 -10.33 -0.48
CA LEU A 95 -7.02 -11.59 -0.07
C LEU A 95 -8.08 -12.65 0.25
N GLY A 96 -9.20 -12.23 0.86
CA GLY A 96 -10.35 -13.09 1.14
C GLY A 96 -10.97 -13.75 -0.10
N LEU A 97 -10.86 -13.11 -1.28
CA LEU A 97 -11.35 -13.67 -2.55
C LEU A 97 -10.60 -14.94 -2.99
N SER A 98 -9.42 -15.21 -2.41
CA SER A 98 -8.69 -16.44 -2.67
C SER A 98 -9.36 -17.71 -2.06
N GLY A 99 -10.40 -17.53 -1.25
CA GLY A 99 -11.22 -18.59 -0.68
C GLY A 99 -10.39 -19.63 0.09
N PRO A 100 -10.48 -20.93 -0.28
CA PRO A 100 -9.74 -21.97 0.43
C PRO A 100 -8.22 -21.82 0.42
N ARG A 101 -7.67 -21.02 -0.48
CA ARG A 101 -6.22 -20.74 -0.58
C ARG A 101 -5.79 -19.57 0.28
N ASN A 102 -6.73 -18.85 0.90
CA ASN A 102 -6.37 -17.76 1.83
C ASN A 102 -5.59 -18.36 3.01
N PRO A 103 -4.34 -17.90 3.27
CA PRO A 103 -3.54 -18.39 4.40
C PRO A 103 -4.03 -17.84 5.74
N TYR A 104 -4.84 -16.78 5.73
CA TYR A 104 -5.34 -16.09 6.92
C TYR A 104 -6.78 -16.49 7.21
N LYS A 105 -6.97 -17.66 7.86
CA LYS A 105 -8.30 -18.26 8.08
C LYS A 105 -8.83 -18.09 9.50
N ASP A 106 -7.92 -17.79 10.44
CA ASP A 106 -8.23 -17.87 11.87
C ASP A 106 -8.69 -16.53 12.45
N GLY A 107 -8.64 -15.44 11.65
CA GLY A 107 -9.02 -14.11 12.09
C GLY A 107 -9.17 -13.11 10.93
N ALA A 108 -9.69 -11.95 11.25
CA ALA A 108 -9.75 -10.84 10.30
C ALA A 108 -8.38 -10.18 10.12
N LEU A 109 -8.13 -9.68 8.92
CA LEU A 109 -6.95 -8.86 8.59
C LEU A 109 -7.34 -7.40 8.38
N GLY A 110 -6.36 -6.51 8.57
CA GLY A 110 -6.48 -5.10 8.21
C GLY A 110 -7.43 -4.30 9.08
N VAL A 111 -7.79 -4.82 10.25
CA VAL A 111 -8.66 -4.17 11.24
C VAL A 111 -8.12 -4.39 12.65
N VAL A 112 -8.42 -3.46 13.55
CA VAL A 112 -8.17 -3.60 14.98
C VAL A 112 -9.48 -3.99 15.64
N ALA A 113 -9.65 -5.29 15.89
CA ALA A 113 -10.86 -5.85 16.49
C ALA A 113 -10.51 -7.11 17.27
N GLU A 114 -11.39 -7.49 18.20
CA GLU A 114 -11.27 -8.77 18.92
C GLU A 114 -11.35 -9.94 17.92
N GLY A 115 -10.43 -10.90 18.05
CA GLY A 115 -10.31 -12.05 17.15
C GLY A 115 -9.63 -11.77 15.82
N ALA A 116 -9.18 -10.53 15.56
CA ALA A 116 -8.37 -10.22 14.39
C ALA A 116 -6.90 -10.66 14.61
N TYR A 117 -6.16 -10.84 13.51
CA TYR A 117 -4.72 -11.01 13.60
C TYR A 117 -4.07 -9.80 14.27
N ALA A 118 -3.15 -10.05 15.18
CA ALA A 118 -2.41 -9.00 15.88
C ALA A 118 -1.23 -8.52 15.01
N ASP A 119 -1.55 -8.01 13.83
CA ASP A 119 -0.64 -7.36 12.88
C ASP A 119 -0.80 -5.85 13.03
N LEU A 120 0.04 -5.22 13.83
CA LEU A 120 -0.14 -3.84 14.28
C LEU A 120 1.13 -3.01 14.06
N ILE A 121 0.94 -1.75 13.73
CA ILE A 121 1.99 -0.73 13.71
C ILE A 121 1.56 0.44 14.59
N LEU A 122 2.40 0.79 15.57
CA LEU A 122 2.27 2.01 16.33
C LEU A 122 3.15 3.08 15.67
N VAL A 123 2.52 4.17 15.22
CA VAL A 123 3.19 5.28 14.50
C VAL A 123 3.36 6.46 15.45
N ASP A 124 4.54 7.09 15.44
CA ASP A 124 4.79 8.35 16.12
C ASP A 124 4.11 9.51 15.39
N GLY A 125 2.94 9.91 15.88
CA GLY A 125 2.07 10.91 15.27
C GLY A 125 0.77 10.31 14.70
N ASN A 126 0.02 11.13 13.99
CA ASN A 126 -1.29 10.77 13.45
C ASN A 126 -1.24 10.59 11.92
N PRO A 127 -1.18 9.35 11.41
CA PRO A 127 -1.12 9.09 9.97
C PRO A 127 -2.42 9.46 9.23
N LEU A 128 -3.54 9.67 9.93
CA LEU A 128 -4.78 10.19 9.34
C LEU A 128 -4.69 11.68 9.01
N GLN A 129 -3.78 12.40 9.66
CA GLN A 129 -3.49 13.81 9.36
C GLN A 129 -2.29 13.97 8.43
N ASN A 130 -1.31 13.08 8.56
CA ASN A 130 -0.09 13.10 7.77
C ASN A 130 0.33 11.69 7.37
N ILE A 131 -0.04 11.28 6.17
CA ILE A 131 0.30 9.96 5.65
C ILE A 131 1.81 9.78 5.39
N ASP A 132 2.57 10.85 5.26
CA ASP A 132 4.03 10.76 5.06
C ASP A 132 4.76 10.12 6.25
N LEU A 133 4.12 10.01 7.40
CA LEU A 133 4.66 9.26 8.53
C LEU A 133 4.96 7.80 8.18
N VAL A 134 4.18 7.19 7.26
CA VAL A 134 4.42 5.79 6.83
C VAL A 134 5.59 5.67 5.84
N ALA A 135 6.05 6.79 5.26
CA ALA A 135 7.14 6.78 4.29
C ALA A 135 8.52 6.50 4.91
N ASP A 136 8.67 6.75 6.21
CA ASP A 136 9.90 6.49 6.96
C ASP A 136 9.63 5.58 8.17
N PRO A 137 9.54 4.26 7.96
CA PRO A 137 9.26 3.29 9.02
C PRO A 137 10.41 3.22 10.04
N GLY A 138 11.63 3.53 9.62
CA GLY A 138 12.80 3.57 10.50
C GLY A 138 12.63 4.55 11.64
N LYS A 139 12.17 5.74 11.31
CA LYS A 139 11.96 6.86 12.23
C LYS A 139 10.60 6.78 12.95
N ASN A 140 9.54 6.56 12.19
CA ASN A 140 8.19 6.85 12.67
C ASN A 140 7.43 5.63 13.20
N PHE A 141 7.87 4.39 12.93
CA PHE A 141 7.22 3.21 13.47
C PHE A 141 7.84 2.86 14.82
N ILE A 142 7.11 3.07 15.90
CA ILE A 142 7.55 2.83 17.29
C ILE A 142 7.44 1.35 17.63
N VAL A 143 6.31 0.73 17.28
CA VAL A 143 6.09 -0.71 17.45
C VAL A 143 5.71 -1.31 16.10
N ILE A 144 6.30 -2.45 15.79
CA ILE A 144 5.90 -3.33 14.69
C ILE A 144 5.60 -4.69 15.29
N MET A 145 4.36 -5.12 15.16
CA MET A 145 3.90 -6.42 15.62
C MET A 145 3.33 -7.21 14.43
N LYS A 146 3.66 -8.49 14.35
CA LYS A 146 3.08 -9.42 13.42
C LYS A 146 2.71 -10.71 14.13
N ASP A 147 1.46 -11.13 13.96
CA ASP A 147 0.92 -12.35 14.56
C ASP A 147 1.16 -12.39 16.09
N GLY A 148 0.93 -11.25 16.75
CA GLY A 148 1.17 -11.06 18.18
C GLY A 148 2.64 -10.97 18.61
N LYS A 149 3.60 -11.20 17.72
CA LYS A 149 5.03 -11.09 18.01
C LYS A 149 5.54 -9.69 17.69
N ILE A 150 6.23 -9.08 18.64
CA ILE A 150 6.86 -7.77 18.48
C ILE A 150 8.21 -7.93 17.78
N TYR A 151 8.39 -7.24 16.66
CA TYR A 151 9.63 -7.20 15.86
C TYR A 151 10.41 -5.91 16.07
N LYS A 152 9.73 -4.81 16.39
CA LYS A 152 10.34 -3.54 16.77
C LYS A 152 9.58 -2.99 17.96
N ASN A 153 10.29 -2.48 18.95
CA ASN A 153 9.75 -1.70 20.06
C ASN A 153 10.78 -0.66 20.48
N THR A 154 10.43 0.59 20.30
CA THR A 154 11.23 1.76 20.71
C THR A 154 10.47 2.63 21.72
N VAL A 155 9.44 2.07 22.37
CA VAL A 155 8.77 2.72 23.50
C VAL A 155 9.75 2.74 24.66
N ASN A 156 10.10 3.96 25.13
CA ASN A 156 10.94 4.18 26.31
C ASN A 156 10.09 4.14 27.58
#